data_42bfbcb76e16ca20c274ae2c8dfeb07f
#
_entry.id   42bfbcb76e16ca20c274ae2c8dfeb07f
#
_cell.length_a   1.000
_cell.length_b   1.000
_cell.length_c   1.000
_cell.angle_alpha   90.00
_cell.angle_beta   90.00
_cell.angle_gamma   90.00
#
_symmetry.space_group_name_H-M   'P 1'
#
loop_
_entity.id
_entity.type
_entity.pdbx_description
1 polymer ?
#
loop_
_entity_poly.entity_id
_entity_poly.type
_entity_poly.pdbx_seq_one_letter_code
_entity_poly.pdbx_strand_id
1 'polypeptide(L)'
;DTRSRPNHVESRNGMASQAIVVDSAKDILKYSSHAVVIGVDESQFFEDEIIDVIISLLRQKKKIIASGLDLDFRGKPFGPVPHLLALADRVDKLLAVCRKCGSDFACRTQRVVHSSEQILVGDAQYEARCIHCFEPPGEYQLRLDLPKIEQAVPQLVLAAQEAVELAS
;
A
#
# COMPACT_ATOMS: atom_id res chain seq x y z
N ASP A 1 -2.67 7.26 14.41
CA ASP A 1 -3.70 8.02 13.71
C ASP A 1 -4.40 8.96 14.67
N THR A 2 -4.33 10.26 14.43
CA THR A 2 -4.94 11.29 15.30
C THR A 2 -6.43 11.54 14.97
N ARG A 3 -6.97 10.86 13.98
CA ARG A 3 -8.36 11.00 13.50
C ARG A 3 -9.35 10.13 14.28
N SER A 4 -8.88 9.06 14.88
CA SER A 4 -9.70 8.12 15.66
C SER A 4 -9.71 8.48 17.15
N ARG A 5 -10.73 7.98 17.86
CA ARG A 5 -10.74 8.05 19.32
C ARG A 5 -9.52 7.35 19.91
N PRO A 6 -8.96 7.81 21.03
CA PRO A 6 -7.86 7.10 21.68
C PRO A 6 -8.20 5.61 21.86
N ASN A 7 -7.25 4.73 21.53
CA ASN A 7 -7.38 3.27 21.63
C ASN A 7 -8.50 2.65 20.77
N HIS A 8 -8.84 3.26 19.64
CA HIS A 8 -9.78 2.70 18.67
C HIS A 8 -9.24 2.83 17.25
N VAL A 9 -9.53 1.83 16.43
CA VAL A 9 -9.48 1.93 14.97
C VAL A 9 -10.90 2.16 14.49
N GLU A 10 -11.11 3.20 13.69
CA GLU A 10 -12.42 3.59 13.19
C GLU A 10 -12.42 3.63 11.67
N SER A 11 -13.37 2.94 11.06
CA SER A 11 -13.57 2.95 9.63
C SER A 11 -14.42 4.15 9.18
N ARG A 12 -14.32 4.56 7.92
CA ARG A 12 -15.09 5.68 7.38
C ARG A 12 -16.61 5.49 7.41
N ASN A 13 -17.08 4.25 7.52
CA ASN A 13 -18.52 3.95 7.68
C ASN A 13 -18.98 3.94 9.16
N GLY A 14 -18.13 4.39 10.09
CA GLY A 14 -18.46 4.55 11.51
C GLY A 14 -18.31 3.27 12.33
N MET A 15 -17.82 2.18 11.78
CA MET A 15 -17.47 1.00 12.59
C MET A 15 -16.18 1.28 13.36
N ALA A 16 -16.22 1.08 14.66
CA ALA A 16 -15.07 1.24 15.53
C ALA A 16 -14.74 -0.08 16.26
N SER A 17 -13.46 -0.37 16.39
CA SER A 17 -12.96 -1.50 17.17
C SER A 17 -11.93 -1.02 18.17
N GLN A 18 -11.89 -1.63 19.33
CA GLN A 18 -10.86 -1.35 20.31
C GLN A 18 -9.49 -1.75 19.76
N ALA A 19 -8.52 -0.88 19.92
CA ALA A 19 -7.15 -1.09 19.48
C ALA A 19 -6.15 -0.67 20.56
N ILE A 20 -4.93 -1.17 20.46
CA ILE A 20 -3.83 -0.78 21.33
C ILE A 20 -2.89 0.08 20.49
N VAL A 21 -2.65 1.30 20.96
CA VAL A 21 -1.64 2.18 20.35
C VAL A 21 -0.28 1.71 20.83
N VAL A 22 0.65 1.55 19.89
CA VAL A 22 2.03 1.14 20.15
C VAL A 22 2.99 2.17 19.56
N ASP A 23 4.09 2.44 20.27
CA ASP A 23 5.11 3.38 19.82
C ASP A 23 6.21 2.71 18.98
N SER A 24 6.36 1.39 19.12
CA SER A 24 7.31 0.60 18.35
C SER A 24 6.76 -0.77 17.96
N ALA A 25 7.35 -1.40 16.95
CA ALA A 25 6.96 -2.75 16.55
C ALA A 25 7.15 -3.77 17.69
N LYS A 26 8.19 -3.62 18.51
CA LYS A 26 8.44 -4.51 19.67
C LYS A 26 7.34 -4.49 20.70
N ASP A 27 6.62 -3.38 20.82
CA ASP A 27 5.53 -3.28 21.78
C ASP A 27 4.38 -4.24 21.47
N ILE A 28 4.21 -4.62 20.19
CA ILE A 28 3.23 -5.63 19.78
C ILE A 28 3.45 -6.94 20.53
N LEU A 29 4.70 -7.32 20.78
CA LEU A 29 5.03 -8.56 21.50
C LEU A 29 4.49 -8.56 22.92
N LYS A 30 4.44 -7.40 23.60
CA LYS A 30 3.93 -7.27 24.97
C LYS A 30 2.45 -7.64 25.09
N TYR A 31 1.67 -7.37 24.04
CA TYR A 31 0.22 -7.58 24.03
C TYR A 31 -0.21 -8.83 23.28
N SER A 32 0.73 -9.53 22.64
CA SER A 32 0.43 -10.64 21.74
C SER A 32 0.26 -12.00 22.42
N SER A 33 0.60 -12.14 23.72
CA SER A 33 0.71 -13.46 24.41
C SER A 33 -0.54 -14.33 24.25
N HIS A 34 -1.72 -13.78 24.46
CA HIS A 34 -3.01 -14.49 24.40
C HIS A 34 -3.74 -14.36 23.06
N ALA A 35 -3.22 -13.55 22.13
CA ALA A 35 -3.85 -13.34 20.84
C ALA A 35 -3.55 -14.52 19.90
N VAL A 36 -4.57 -14.98 19.19
CA VAL A 36 -4.45 -15.95 18.08
C VAL A 36 -4.30 -15.21 16.76
N VAL A 37 -5.00 -14.08 16.62
CA VAL A 37 -4.96 -13.20 15.45
C VAL A 37 -4.53 -11.82 15.92
N ILE A 38 -3.62 -11.20 15.17
CA ILE A 38 -3.10 -9.85 15.45
C ILE A 38 -3.32 -9.01 14.21
N GLY A 39 -4.10 -7.94 14.35
CA GLY A 39 -4.25 -6.89 13.33
C GLY A 39 -3.21 -5.80 13.55
N VAL A 40 -2.53 -5.39 12.49
CA VAL A 40 -1.60 -4.26 12.48
C VAL A 40 -2.09 -3.27 11.44
N ASP A 41 -2.50 -2.09 11.89
CA ASP A 41 -2.98 -1.02 11.01
C ASP A 41 -1.88 0.02 10.77
N GLU A 42 -1.99 0.75 9.66
CA GLU A 42 -1.06 1.80 9.22
C GLU A 42 0.41 1.30 9.20
N SER A 43 0.61 0.08 8.68
CA SER A 43 1.91 -0.62 8.73
C SER A 43 3.06 0.14 8.07
N GLN A 44 2.79 1.10 7.17
CA GLN A 44 3.79 1.94 6.50
C GLN A 44 4.53 2.89 7.46
N PHE A 45 4.01 3.13 8.65
CA PHE A 45 4.63 4.03 9.63
C PHE A 45 5.57 3.33 10.60
N PHE A 46 5.65 2.00 10.55
CA PHE A 46 6.64 1.27 11.33
C PHE A 46 8.01 1.29 10.66
N GLU A 47 9.04 1.13 11.46
CA GLU A 47 10.40 0.85 10.99
C GLU A 47 10.51 -0.61 10.50
N ASP A 48 11.58 -0.96 9.78
CA ASP A 48 11.82 -2.31 9.24
C ASP A 48 11.83 -3.41 10.31
N GLU A 49 12.03 -3.04 11.57
CA GLU A 49 11.95 -3.94 12.72
C GLU A 49 10.59 -4.69 12.80
N ILE A 50 9.51 -4.15 12.25
CA ILE A 50 8.21 -4.82 12.19
C ILE A 50 8.27 -6.18 11.47
N ILE A 51 9.19 -6.33 10.52
CA ILE A 51 9.38 -7.58 9.77
C ILE A 51 9.80 -8.70 10.70
N ASP A 52 10.81 -8.46 11.54
CA ASP A 52 11.30 -9.45 12.51
C ASP A 52 10.25 -9.79 13.56
N VAL A 53 9.51 -8.79 14.02
CA VAL A 53 8.39 -8.97 14.95
C VAL A 53 7.31 -9.87 14.34
N ILE A 54 6.90 -9.61 13.11
CA ILE A 54 5.90 -10.41 12.40
C ILE A 54 6.39 -11.85 12.20
N ILE A 55 7.63 -12.04 11.75
CA ILE A 55 8.23 -13.38 11.59
C ILE A 55 8.24 -14.13 12.93
N SER A 56 8.59 -13.45 14.03
CA SER A 56 8.57 -14.04 15.37
C SER A 56 7.17 -14.50 15.78
N LEU A 57 6.14 -13.68 15.52
CA LEU A 57 4.75 -13.99 15.81
C LEU A 57 4.22 -15.16 14.96
N LEU A 58 4.56 -15.20 13.68
CA LEU A 58 4.22 -16.31 12.77
C LEU A 58 4.83 -17.64 13.24
N ARG A 59 6.09 -17.63 13.70
CA ARG A 59 6.74 -18.81 14.32
C ARG A 59 6.01 -19.29 15.58
N GLN A 60 5.34 -18.41 16.29
CA GLN A 60 4.45 -18.73 17.42
C GLN A 60 3.05 -19.20 16.98
N LYS A 61 2.85 -19.47 15.68
CA LYS A 61 1.58 -19.90 15.06
C LYS A 61 0.45 -18.87 15.19
N LYS A 62 0.77 -17.60 15.31
CA LYS A 62 -0.21 -16.52 15.29
C LYS A 62 -0.55 -16.15 13.86
N LYS A 63 -1.78 -15.75 13.60
CA LYS A 63 -2.22 -15.19 12.31
C LYS A 63 -2.04 -13.67 12.33
N ILE A 64 -1.43 -13.13 11.30
CA ILE A 64 -1.21 -11.69 11.16
C ILE A 64 -2.06 -11.16 10.01
N ILE A 65 -2.72 -10.03 10.25
CA ILE A 65 -3.43 -9.24 9.24
C ILE A 65 -2.83 -7.84 9.30
N ALA A 66 -2.10 -7.44 8.29
CA ALA A 66 -1.50 -6.12 8.21
C ALA A 66 -2.22 -5.28 7.14
N SER A 67 -2.53 -4.03 7.47
CA SER A 67 -3.05 -3.04 6.54
C SER A 67 -2.10 -1.85 6.44
N GLY A 68 -2.04 -1.22 5.27
CA GLY A 68 -1.16 -0.08 5.04
C GLY A 68 -1.06 0.32 3.58
N LEU A 69 -0.44 1.46 3.34
CA LEU A 69 -0.15 1.96 2.01
C LEU A 69 1.16 1.36 1.48
N ASP A 70 1.12 0.74 0.32
CA ASP A 70 2.31 0.18 -0.33
C ASP A 70 3.18 1.24 -1.02
N LEU A 71 2.57 2.36 -1.42
CA LEU A 71 3.23 3.48 -2.09
C LEU A 71 2.91 4.79 -1.38
N ASP A 72 3.91 5.67 -1.30
CA ASP A 72 3.74 7.05 -0.84
C ASP A 72 3.14 7.94 -1.95
N PHE A 73 2.90 9.23 -1.65
CA PHE A 73 2.35 10.21 -2.59
C PHE A 73 3.26 10.48 -3.80
N ARG A 74 4.50 10.05 -3.77
CA ARG A 74 5.45 10.15 -4.90
C ARG A 74 5.41 8.90 -5.77
N GLY A 75 4.63 7.88 -5.39
CA GLY A 75 4.60 6.58 -6.05
C GLY A 75 5.79 5.69 -5.70
N LYS A 76 6.53 6.02 -4.63
CA LYS A 76 7.64 5.20 -4.13
C LYS A 76 7.16 4.17 -3.11
N PRO A 77 7.87 3.04 -2.97
CA PRO A 77 7.66 2.09 -1.87
C PRO A 77 7.60 2.80 -0.52
N PHE A 78 6.59 2.48 0.30
CA PHE A 78 6.36 3.18 1.57
C PHE A 78 6.64 2.27 2.76
N GLY A 79 7.66 2.63 3.54
CA GLY A 79 8.07 1.92 4.73
C GLY A 79 8.28 0.42 4.50
N PRO A 80 7.97 -0.41 5.49
CA PRO A 80 8.16 -1.87 5.41
C PRO A 80 7.07 -2.59 4.60
N VAL A 81 6.00 -1.91 4.15
CA VAL A 81 4.85 -2.56 3.50
C VAL A 81 5.25 -3.36 2.25
N PRO A 82 6.12 -2.89 1.34
CA PRO A 82 6.55 -3.71 0.20
C PRO A 82 7.22 -5.03 0.63
N HIS A 83 7.95 -5.02 1.72
CA HIS A 83 8.56 -6.22 2.29
C HIS A 83 7.48 -7.15 2.90
N LEU A 84 6.52 -6.58 3.62
CA LEU A 84 5.37 -7.34 4.14
C LEU A 84 4.55 -7.98 3.03
N LEU A 85 4.35 -7.28 1.90
CA LEU A 85 3.67 -7.84 0.73
C LEU A 85 4.42 -9.05 0.15
N ALA A 86 5.75 -9.03 0.15
CA ALA A 86 6.57 -10.14 -0.32
C ALA A 86 6.52 -11.36 0.61
N LEU A 87 6.32 -11.15 1.92
CA LEU A 87 6.23 -12.21 2.93
C LEU A 87 4.81 -12.78 3.09
N ALA A 88 3.80 -12.07 2.64
CA ALA A 88 2.40 -12.43 2.86
C ALA A 88 2.00 -13.66 2.03
N ASP A 89 1.29 -14.61 2.65
CA ASP A 89 0.66 -15.73 1.95
C ASP A 89 -0.52 -15.29 1.06
N ARG A 90 -1.16 -14.17 1.43
CA ARG A 90 -2.25 -13.56 0.69
C ARG A 90 -2.15 -12.04 0.72
N VAL A 91 -2.36 -11.43 -0.44
CA VAL A 91 -2.41 -9.98 -0.62
C VAL A 91 -3.70 -9.58 -1.30
N ASP A 92 -4.45 -8.67 -0.67
CA ASP A 92 -5.63 -8.04 -1.25
C ASP A 92 -5.32 -6.55 -1.48
N LYS A 93 -5.11 -6.15 -2.73
CA LYS A 93 -4.92 -4.73 -3.09
C LYS A 93 -6.27 -4.07 -3.29
N LEU A 94 -6.62 -3.18 -2.36
CA LEU A 94 -7.86 -2.42 -2.40
C LEU A 94 -7.70 -1.20 -3.32
N LEU A 95 -8.69 -0.96 -4.16
CA LEU A 95 -8.74 0.16 -5.07
C LEU A 95 -9.83 1.15 -4.61
N ALA A 96 -9.64 2.41 -4.97
CA ALA A 96 -10.61 3.47 -4.72
C ALA A 96 -11.17 4.03 -6.04
N VAL A 97 -12.10 4.96 -5.93
CA VAL A 97 -12.60 5.72 -7.08
C VAL A 97 -11.67 6.91 -7.34
N CYS A 98 -11.21 7.06 -8.56
CA CYS A 98 -10.37 8.16 -8.97
C CYS A 98 -11.13 9.49 -8.88
N ARG A 99 -10.64 10.43 -8.08
CA ARG A 99 -11.29 11.74 -7.88
C ARG A 99 -11.26 12.65 -9.12
N LYS A 100 -10.39 12.34 -10.09
CA LYS A 100 -10.26 13.15 -11.33
C LYS A 100 -11.13 12.64 -12.47
N CYS A 101 -11.22 11.32 -12.69
CA CYS A 101 -11.93 10.75 -13.84
C CYS A 101 -13.05 9.77 -13.49
N GLY A 102 -13.29 9.47 -12.21
CA GLY A 102 -14.35 8.57 -11.77
C GLY A 102 -14.05 7.07 -11.96
N SER A 103 -12.87 6.68 -12.46
CA SER A 103 -12.50 5.28 -12.63
C SER A 103 -12.39 4.55 -11.28
N ASP A 104 -12.86 3.30 -11.20
CA ASP A 104 -12.79 2.43 -10.01
C ASP A 104 -11.39 1.83 -9.78
N PHE A 105 -10.39 2.25 -10.55
CA PHE A 105 -9.01 1.74 -10.50
C PHE A 105 -8.03 2.74 -9.90
N ALA A 106 -8.44 3.52 -8.90
CA ALA A 106 -7.52 4.41 -8.21
C ALA A 106 -6.59 3.60 -7.29
N CYS A 107 -5.32 3.58 -7.64
CA CYS A 107 -4.25 2.83 -6.97
C CYS A 107 -3.08 3.74 -6.53
N ARG A 108 -3.27 5.05 -6.58
CA ARG A 108 -2.26 6.06 -6.22
C ARG A 108 -2.84 7.08 -5.27
N THR A 109 -1.98 7.58 -4.39
CA THR A 109 -2.29 8.69 -3.48
C THR A 109 -1.69 9.96 -4.05
N GLN A 110 -2.53 10.85 -4.56
CA GLN A 110 -2.12 12.16 -5.04
C GLN A 110 -2.12 13.16 -3.89
N ARG A 111 -0.99 13.80 -3.62
CA ARG A 111 -0.95 14.97 -2.73
C ARG A 111 -1.42 16.19 -3.50
N VAL A 112 -2.38 16.94 -2.93
CA VAL A 112 -2.98 18.12 -3.55
C VAL A 112 -2.53 19.44 -2.91
N VAL A 113 -1.65 19.37 -1.91
CA VAL A 113 -1.04 20.52 -1.24
C VAL A 113 0.46 20.53 -1.43
N HIS A 114 1.06 21.72 -1.46
CA HIS A 114 2.51 21.88 -1.56
C HIS A 114 3.16 21.64 -0.18
N SER A 115 3.90 20.57 -0.05
CA SER A 115 4.76 20.26 1.12
C SER A 115 5.87 19.33 0.70
N SER A 116 7.07 19.55 1.20
CA SER A 116 8.22 18.66 1.01
C SER A 116 8.26 17.50 2.01
N GLU A 117 7.45 17.55 3.07
CA GLU A 117 7.39 16.51 4.10
C GLU A 117 6.88 15.19 3.51
N GLN A 118 7.50 14.08 3.87
CA GLN A 118 7.05 12.76 3.41
C GLN A 118 5.69 12.40 4.03
N ILE A 119 5.51 12.70 5.30
CA ILE A 119 4.30 12.40 6.06
C ILE A 119 3.59 13.72 6.35
N LEU A 120 2.36 13.86 5.86
CA LEU A 120 1.48 14.95 6.18
C LEU A 120 0.13 14.36 6.60
N VAL A 121 -0.28 14.63 7.83
CA VAL A 121 -1.52 14.05 8.37
C VAL A 121 -2.72 14.89 7.96
N GLY A 122 -3.73 14.24 7.37
CA GLY A 122 -5.02 14.86 7.05
C GLY A 122 -5.61 14.35 5.72
N ASP A 123 -6.92 14.16 5.70
CA ASP A 123 -7.62 13.64 4.52
C ASP A 123 -7.74 14.66 3.39
N ALA A 124 -7.81 15.96 3.74
CA ALA A 124 -7.96 17.03 2.75
C ALA A 124 -6.72 17.28 1.88
N GLN A 125 -5.56 16.72 2.28
CA GLN A 125 -4.29 16.91 1.56
C GLN A 125 -4.04 15.85 0.49
N TYR A 126 -4.89 14.81 0.43
CA TYR A 126 -4.69 13.67 -0.46
C TYR A 126 -5.97 13.31 -1.21
N GLU A 127 -5.78 12.84 -2.42
CA GLU A 127 -6.85 12.30 -3.26
C GLU A 127 -6.45 10.96 -3.88
N ALA A 128 -7.43 10.06 -4.03
CA ALA A 128 -7.23 8.82 -4.77
C ALA A 128 -7.18 9.11 -6.29
N ARG A 129 -6.18 8.61 -6.98
CA ARG A 129 -5.98 8.73 -8.43
C ARG A 129 -5.70 7.38 -9.07
N CYS A 130 -6.23 7.19 -10.29
CA CYS A 130 -5.77 6.10 -11.13
C CYS A 130 -4.39 6.43 -11.72
N ILE A 131 -3.69 5.44 -12.29
CA ILE A 131 -2.35 5.62 -12.85
C ILE A 131 -2.29 6.71 -13.93
N HIS A 132 -3.35 6.85 -14.74
CA HIS A 132 -3.43 7.85 -15.82
C HIS A 132 -3.65 9.28 -15.31
N CYS A 133 -4.25 9.42 -14.13
CA CYS A 133 -4.55 10.73 -13.53
C CYS A 133 -3.57 11.12 -12.43
N PHE A 134 -2.65 10.25 -12.08
CA PHE A 134 -1.63 10.51 -11.09
C PHE A 134 -0.54 11.41 -11.67
N GLU A 135 -0.23 12.48 -10.96
CA GLU A 135 0.80 13.44 -11.31
C GLU A 135 1.87 13.43 -10.20
N PRO A 136 2.95 12.63 -10.35
CA PRO A 136 4.00 12.59 -9.36
C PRO A 136 4.66 13.97 -9.24
N PRO A 137 5.13 14.37 -8.04
CA PRO A 137 5.86 15.62 -7.87
C PRO A 137 7.08 15.66 -8.80
N GLY A 138 7.41 16.84 -9.35
CA GLY A 138 8.30 17.07 -10.50
C GLY A 138 9.71 16.46 -10.48
N GLU A 139 10.19 15.92 -9.37
CA GLU A 139 11.43 15.16 -9.30
C GLU A 139 11.26 13.67 -9.69
N TYR A 140 10.03 13.22 -9.94
CA TYR A 140 9.68 11.83 -10.22
C TYR A 140 9.08 11.62 -11.62
N GLN A 141 9.58 12.33 -12.59
CA GLN A 141 9.49 11.81 -13.95
C GLN A 141 10.40 10.57 -13.97
N LEU A 142 9.78 9.40 -14.01
CA LEU A 142 10.45 8.19 -14.46
C LEU A 142 11.07 8.55 -15.81
N ARG A 143 12.36 8.91 -15.81
CA ARG A 143 13.17 8.86 -17.02
C ARG A 143 13.39 7.37 -17.30
N LEU A 144 12.35 6.73 -17.78
CA LEU A 144 12.51 5.54 -18.56
C LEU A 144 13.16 6.03 -19.88
N ASP A 145 14.48 6.07 -19.87
CA ASP A 145 15.24 5.95 -21.12
C ASP A 145 14.96 4.54 -21.64
N LEU A 146 13.70 4.31 -22.00
CA LEU A 146 13.34 3.13 -22.79
C LEU A 146 14.07 3.31 -24.11
N PRO A 147 14.99 2.39 -24.49
CA PRO A 147 15.47 2.33 -25.85
C PRO A 147 14.20 2.32 -26.71
N LYS A 148 14.18 3.13 -27.77
CA LYS A 148 13.02 3.22 -28.65
C LYS A 148 12.57 1.81 -29.02
N ILE A 149 11.44 1.38 -28.45
CA ILE A 149 10.84 0.03 -28.59
C ILE A 149 10.26 -0.14 -30.02
N GLU A 150 10.64 0.72 -30.96
CA GLU A 150 10.16 0.62 -32.35
C GLU A 150 10.55 -0.68 -33.06
N GLN A 151 11.43 -1.51 -32.49
CA GLN A 151 11.89 -2.74 -33.17
C GLN A 151 11.55 -4.06 -32.44
N ALA A 152 11.06 -4.05 -31.22
CA ALA A 152 10.79 -5.29 -30.46
C ALA A 152 9.29 -5.66 -30.36
N VAL A 153 8.40 -4.72 -30.62
CA VAL A 153 6.95 -4.93 -30.48
C VAL A 153 6.34 -5.83 -31.56
N PRO A 154 6.83 -5.90 -32.81
CA PRO A 154 6.21 -6.74 -33.84
C PRO A 154 6.19 -8.24 -33.47
N GLN A 155 7.23 -8.76 -32.83
CA GLN A 155 7.31 -10.19 -32.56
C GLN A 155 6.44 -10.65 -31.38
N LEU A 156 6.26 -9.82 -30.36
CA LEU A 156 5.38 -10.14 -29.22
C LEU A 156 3.89 -10.05 -29.57
N VAL A 157 3.52 -9.09 -30.43
CA VAL A 157 2.13 -8.95 -30.88
C VAL A 157 1.75 -10.06 -31.86
N LEU A 158 2.66 -10.50 -32.76
CA LEU A 158 2.42 -11.63 -33.64
C LEU A 158 2.26 -12.95 -32.86
N ALA A 159 3.07 -13.20 -31.86
CA ALA A 159 2.94 -14.41 -31.02
C ALA A 159 1.62 -14.46 -30.23
N ALA A 160 1.12 -13.31 -29.81
CA ALA A 160 -0.18 -13.22 -29.13
C ALA A 160 -1.37 -13.43 -30.10
N GLN A 161 -1.27 -12.98 -31.33
CA GLN A 161 -2.30 -13.19 -32.37
C GLN A 161 -2.36 -14.65 -32.82
N GLU A 162 -1.23 -15.31 -33.03
CA GLU A 162 -1.17 -16.74 -33.36
C GLU A 162 -1.71 -17.61 -32.25
N ALA A 163 -1.50 -17.25 -30.96
CA ALA A 163 -2.06 -17.99 -29.82
C ALA A 163 -3.60 -17.88 -29.71
N VAL A 164 -4.18 -16.79 -30.18
CA VAL A 164 -5.64 -16.59 -30.21
C VAL A 164 -6.30 -17.37 -31.35
N GLU A 165 -5.65 -17.45 -32.52
CA GLU A 165 -6.15 -18.23 -33.67
C GLU A 165 -6.07 -19.75 -33.46
N LEU A 166 -5.13 -20.24 -32.68
CA LEU A 166 -5.00 -21.65 -32.31
C LEU A 166 -5.99 -22.10 -31.23
N ALA A 167 -6.63 -21.16 -30.52
CA ALA A 167 -7.58 -21.42 -29.44
C ALA A 167 -9.06 -21.26 -29.86
N SER A 168 -9.32 -20.92 -31.12
CA SER A 168 -10.65 -20.82 -31.76
C SER A 168 -10.92 -21.96 -32.71
#